data_8facb31ddbab21cfe881145292c3b817
#
_entry.id   8facb31ddbab21cfe881145292c3b817
#
_cell.length_a   1.000
_cell.length_b   1.000
_cell.length_c   1.000
_cell.angle_alpha   90.00
_cell.angle_beta   90.00
_cell.angle_gamma   90.00
#
_symmetry.space_group_name_H-M   'P 1'
#
loop_
_entity.id
_entity.type
_entity.pdbx_description
1 polymer ?
#
loop_
_entity_poly.entity_id
_entity_poly.type
_entity_poly.pdbx_seq_one_letter_code
_entity_poly.pdbx_strand_id
1 'polypeptide(L)'
;VTQRGVDNVTNMINYGFDCIVINPAPQVWRKLMKKGFFDYTNWCRSTELALFSSVPRLAIAYQIPLIWWGENSALQLGESSVLGKDGSDGNNLRNMNTLQGGDITWLIGNDIKEHQLLQYSYPSEKEIEDANIKITFLGYFWKDWSLIDNGNFSTLRGLDIRTEKPWEIGDPLGITSLDEDWVTLNQMIKYLKYGFGRISDYVNEDVRLGRITRDQGI
;
A
#
# COMPACT_ATOMS: atom_id res chain seq x y z
N VAL A 1 -11.10 -9.27 -3.44
CA VAL A 1 -11.22 -8.12 -4.36
C VAL A 1 -12.70 -7.83 -4.53
N THR A 2 -13.10 -6.57 -4.40
CA THR A 2 -14.47 -6.10 -4.67
C THR A 2 -14.74 -6.02 -6.18
N GLN A 3 -16.02 -5.95 -6.59
CA GLN A 3 -16.37 -5.70 -7.99
C GLN A 3 -15.76 -4.37 -8.47
N ARG A 4 -15.82 -3.32 -7.64
CA ARG A 4 -15.18 -2.02 -7.88
C ARG A 4 -13.68 -2.14 -8.19
N GLY A 5 -12.96 -2.96 -7.44
CA GLY A 5 -11.54 -3.23 -7.71
C GLY A 5 -11.31 -3.88 -9.07
N VAL A 6 -12.15 -4.81 -9.48
CA VAL A 6 -12.10 -5.44 -10.81
C VAL A 6 -12.39 -4.41 -11.91
N ASP A 7 -13.40 -3.58 -11.72
CA ASP A 7 -13.81 -2.56 -12.70
C ASP A 7 -12.70 -1.50 -12.86
N ASN A 8 -12.06 -1.09 -11.77
CA ASN A 8 -10.91 -0.17 -11.82
C ASN A 8 -9.70 -0.75 -12.55
N VAL A 9 -9.38 -2.03 -12.34
CA VAL A 9 -8.31 -2.71 -13.13
C VAL A 9 -8.69 -2.78 -14.61
N THR A 10 -9.95 -3.09 -14.92
CA THR A 10 -10.46 -3.11 -16.29
C THR A 10 -10.33 -1.73 -16.94
N ASN A 11 -10.65 -0.67 -16.20
CA ASN A 11 -10.49 0.70 -16.67
C ASN A 11 -9.02 1.03 -17.01
N MET A 12 -8.07 0.63 -16.18
CA MET A 12 -6.63 0.78 -16.46
C MET A 12 -6.22 0.05 -17.75
N ILE A 13 -6.69 -1.18 -17.95
CA ILE A 13 -6.44 -1.95 -19.17
C ILE A 13 -6.99 -1.21 -20.40
N ASN A 14 -8.18 -0.64 -20.30
CA ASN A 14 -8.80 0.14 -21.38
C ASN A 14 -8.03 1.43 -21.71
N TYR A 15 -7.26 1.97 -20.76
CA TYR A 15 -6.31 3.05 -21.00
C TYR A 15 -5.00 2.61 -21.67
N GLY A 16 -4.82 1.32 -21.91
CA GLY A 16 -3.64 0.76 -22.60
C GLY A 16 -2.50 0.35 -21.68
N PHE A 17 -2.78 0.17 -20.37
CA PHE A 17 -1.78 -0.39 -19.46
C PHE A 17 -1.79 -1.92 -19.52
N ASP A 18 -0.61 -2.51 -19.61
CA ASP A 18 -0.43 -3.95 -19.38
C ASP A 18 -0.59 -4.25 -17.89
N CYS A 19 -1.50 -5.14 -17.53
CA CYS A 19 -1.79 -5.48 -16.16
C CYS A 19 -1.47 -6.94 -15.85
N ILE A 20 -0.73 -7.16 -14.79
CA ILE A 20 -0.50 -8.50 -14.21
C ILE A 20 -1.17 -8.55 -12.84
N VAL A 21 -2.08 -9.49 -12.66
CA VAL A 21 -2.82 -9.66 -11.41
C VAL A 21 -2.24 -10.83 -10.63
N ILE A 22 -1.82 -10.56 -9.39
CA ILE A 22 -1.31 -11.57 -8.45
C ILE A 22 -2.36 -11.81 -7.36
N ASN A 23 -2.87 -13.02 -7.31
CA ASN A 23 -3.83 -13.44 -6.30
C ASN A 23 -3.21 -14.50 -5.38
N PRO A 24 -2.86 -14.16 -4.13
CA PRO A 24 -2.51 -15.17 -3.14
C PRO A 24 -3.64 -16.15 -2.91
N ALA A 25 -3.32 -17.40 -2.57
CA ALA A 25 -4.31 -18.43 -2.32
C ALA A 25 -5.28 -18.00 -1.18
N PRO A 26 -6.61 -17.92 -1.42
CA PRO A 26 -7.56 -17.34 -0.45
C PRO A 26 -7.55 -18.02 0.93
N GLN A 27 -7.26 -19.31 0.99
CA GLN A 27 -7.17 -20.04 2.27
C GLN A 27 -5.93 -19.64 3.07
N VAL A 28 -4.79 -19.44 2.40
CA VAL A 28 -3.55 -18.94 3.02
C VAL A 28 -3.77 -17.51 3.46
N TRP A 29 -4.29 -16.67 2.58
CA TRP A 29 -4.62 -15.27 2.86
C TRP A 29 -5.44 -15.10 4.15
N ARG A 30 -6.57 -15.81 4.27
CA ARG A 30 -7.41 -15.74 5.47
C ARG A 30 -6.71 -16.19 6.75
N LYS A 31 -5.88 -17.26 6.68
CA LYS A 31 -5.10 -17.71 7.83
C LYS A 31 -4.09 -16.67 8.28
N LEU A 32 -3.40 -16.04 7.33
CA LEU A 32 -2.40 -15.02 7.61
C LEU A 32 -3.02 -13.72 8.15
N MET A 33 -4.16 -13.29 7.61
CA MET A 33 -4.91 -12.16 8.17
C MET A 33 -5.32 -12.44 9.63
N LYS A 34 -5.86 -13.63 9.91
CA LYS A 34 -6.22 -14.04 11.25
C LYS A 34 -5.02 -14.03 12.19
N LYS A 35 -3.87 -14.55 11.74
CA LYS A 35 -2.63 -14.53 12.51
C LYS A 35 -2.16 -13.11 12.78
N GLY A 36 -2.11 -12.25 11.77
CA GLY A 36 -1.75 -10.85 11.92
C GLY A 36 -2.65 -10.11 12.90
N PHE A 37 -3.95 -10.41 12.92
CA PHE A 37 -4.87 -9.83 13.88
C PHE A 37 -4.56 -10.27 15.32
N PHE A 38 -4.37 -11.56 15.57
CA PHE A 38 -4.12 -12.06 16.94
C PHE A 38 -2.75 -11.65 17.47
N ASP A 39 -1.73 -11.66 16.61
CA ASP A 39 -0.36 -11.36 17.04
C ASP A 39 -0.10 -9.85 17.15
N TYR A 40 -0.74 -9.03 16.31
CA TYR A 40 -0.43 -7.59 16.16
C TYR A 40 -1.65 -6.66 16.23
N THR A 41 -2.86 -7.22 16.35
CA THR A 41 -4.12 -6.47 16.21
C THR A 41 -4.15 -5.68 14.87
N ASN A 42 -3.59 -6.30 13.82
CA ASN A 42 -3.51 -5.74 12.48
C ASN A 42 -3.56 -6.87 11.44
N TRP A 43 -4.72 -7.13 10.88
CA TRP A 43 -4.86 -8.17 9.84
C TRP A 43 -4.31 -7.74 8.47
N CYS A 44 -4.09 -6.44 8.24
CA CYS A 44 -3.50 -5.97 6.99
C CYS A 44 -1.98 -6.20 6.92
N ARG A 45 -1.31 -6.51 8.05
CA ARG A 45 0.14 -6.71 8.07
C ARG A 45 0.63 -7.77 7.10
N SER A 46 -0.04 -8.91 7.02
CA SER A 46 0.33 -9.96 6.06
C SER A 46 -0.02 -9.57 4.63
N THR A 47 -1.12 -8.84 4.43
CA THR A 47 -1.53 -8.39 3.09
C THR A 47 -0.57 -7.37 2.52
N GLU A 48 -0.05 -6.49 3.35
CA GLU A 48 1.00 -5.54 2.95
C GLU A 48 2.29 -6.23 2.53
N LEU A 49 2.69 -7.31 3.21
CA LEU A 49 3.83 -8.13 2.74
C LEU A 49 3.61 -8.64 1.32
N ALA A 50 2.43 -9.20 1.01
CA ALA A 50 2.14 -9.67 -0.35
C ALA A 50 2.11 -8.52 -1.36
N LEU A 51 1.50 -7.39 -1.01
CA LEU A 51 1.41 -6.20 -1.86
C LEU A 51 2.81 -5.69 -2.24
N PHE A 52 3.64 -5.41 -1.25
CA PHE A 52 4.95 -4.80 -1.47
C PHE A 52 6.00 -5.78 -2.00
N SER A 53 5.88 -7.10 -1.73
CA SER A 53 6.80 -8.10 -2.24
C SER A 53 6.55 -8.48 -3.69
N SER A 54 5.30 -8.43 -4.14
CA SER A 54 4.89 -8.89 -5.47
C SER A 54 5.55 -8.10 -6.60
N VAL A 55 5.61 -6.78 -6.46
CA VAL A 55 6.13 -5.89 -7.51
C VAL A 55 7.62 -6.12 -7.78
N PRO A 56 8.53 -6.06 -6.80
CA PRO A 56 9.95 -6.30 -7.06
C PRO A 56 10.22 -7.75 -7.49
N ARG A 57 9.47 -8.73 -7.03
CA ARG A 57 9.59 -10.12 -7.53
C ARG A 57 9.26 -10.24 -9.00
N LEU A 58 8.18 -9.60 -9.44
CA LEU A 58 7.84 -9.56 -10.87
C LEU A 58 8.89 -8.80 -11.68
N ALA A 59 9.36 -7.66 -11.16
CA ALA A 59 10.40 -6.90 -11.84
C ALA A 59 11.66 -7.72 -12.06
N ILE A 60 12.08 -8.53 -11.07
CA ILE A 60 13.19 -9.48 -11.21
C ILE A 60 12.87 -10.52 -12.31
N ALA A 61 11.71 -11.16 -12.22
CA ALA A 61 11.32 -12.25 -13.11
C ALA A 61 11.19 -11.79 -14.58
N TYR A 62 10.70 -10.58 -14.81
CA TYR A 62 10.51 -9.99 -16.15
C TYR A 62 11.67 -9.10 -16.60
N GLN A 63 12.73 -8.98 -15.79
CA GLN A 63 13.89 -8.13 -16.06
C GLN A 63 13.52 -6.66 -16.31
N ILE A 64 12.57 -6.15 -15.49
CA ILE A 64 12.14 -4.75 -15.53
C ILE A 64 13.03 -3.96 -14.56
N PRO A 65 13.90 -3.05 -15.06
CA PRO A 65 14.91 -2.43 -14.20
C PRO A 65 14.39 -1.28 -13.34
N LEU A 66 13.19 -0.75 -13.63
CA LEU A 66 12.64 0.42 -12.95
C LEU A 66 11.24 0.15 -12.42
N ILE A 67 11.06 0.42 -11.13
CA ILE A 67 9.76 0.41 -10.45
C ILE A 67 9.41 1.84 -10.07
N TRP A 68 8.26 2.33 -10.58
CA TRP A 68 7.66 3.57 -10.10
C TRP A 68 6.66 3.25 -9.00
N TRP A 69 6.92 3.81 -7.81
CA TRP A 69 6.05 3.62 -6.66
C TRP A 69 5.24 4.89 -6.38
N GLY A 70 3.93 4.77 -6.36
CA GLY A 70 3.03 5.90 -6.12
C GLY A 70 2.99 6.32 -4.65
N GLU A 71 2.89 5.35 -3.74
CA GLU A 71 2.89 5.60 -2.31
C GLU A 71 4.30 5.91 -1.81
N ASN A 72 4.41 6.94 -0.98
CA ASN A 72 5.66 7.29 -0.30
C ASN A 72 5.40 7.45 1.20
N SER A 73 5.70 6.41 1.96
CA SER A 73 5.48 6.39 3.41
C SER A 73 6.26 7.47 4.15
N ALA A 74 7.42 7.89 3.64
CA ALA A 74 8.16 9.01 4.22
C ALA A 74 7.41 10.33 4.07
N LEU A 75 6.77 10.54 2.92
CA LEU A 75 6.02 11.76 2.63
C LEU A 75 4.65 11.78 3.32
N GLN A 76 3.97 10.63 3.34
CA GLN A 76 2.60 10.52 3.86
C GLN A 76 2.56 10.32 5.38
N LEU A 77 3.50 9.55 5.93
CA LEU A 77 3.52 9.13 7.33
C LEU A 77 4.77 9.58 8.10
N GLY A 78 5.73 10.20 7.43
CA GLY A 78 7.01 10.58 8.04
C GLY A 78 7.97 9.42 8.27
N GLU A 79 7.75 8.28 7.63
CA GLU A 79 8.57 7.07 7.80
C GLU A 79 9.82 7.10 6.91
N SER A 80 10.87 7.77 7.39
CA SER A 80 12.12 7.97 6.63
C SER A 80 12.94 6.69 6.41
N SER A 81 12.68 5.61 7.14
CA SER A 81 13.38 4.33 7.01
C SER A 81 13.24 3.66 5.64
N VAL A 82 12.21 4.05 4.87
CA VAL A 82 11.95 3.54 3.51
C VAL A 82 12.81 4.22 2.44
N LEU A 83 13.44 5.35 2.77
CA LEU A 83 14.28 6.09 1.84
C LEU A 83 15.67 5.47 1.75
N GLY A 84 16.20 5.38 0.52
CA GLY A 84 17.55 4.97 0.24
C GLY A 84 18.53 6.15 0.29
N LYS A 85 19.19 6.43 -0.83
CA LYS A 85 20.23 7.46 -0.92
C LYS A 85 19.69 8.88 -0.84
N ASP A 86 18.48 9.08 -1.30
CA ASP A 86 17.77 10.38 -1.30
C ASP A 86 16.26 10.19 -1.22
N GLY A 87 15.50 11.28 -1.25
CA GLY A 87 14.04 11.24 -1.13
C GLY A 87 13.32 10.59 -2.31
N SER A 88 14.00 10.33 -3.42
CA SER A 88 13.44 9.62 -4.58
C SER A 88 13.69 8.12 -4.51
N ASP A 89 14.70 7.69 -3.77
CA ASP A 89 15.17 6.31 -3.74
C ASP A 89 14.32 5.45 -2.78
N GLY A 90 13.57 4.53 -3.34
CA GLY A 90 12.71 3.58 -2.63
C GLY A 90 13.35 2.20 -2.40
N ASN A 91 14.65 2.02 -2.62
CA ASN A 91 15.27 0.69 -2.48
C ASN A 91 15.28 0.17 -1.03
N ASN A 92 15.08 1.05 -0.05
CA ASN A 92 14.88 0.67 1.36
C ASN A 92 13.41 0.41 1.74
N LEU A 93 12.49 0.34 0.79
CA LEU A 93 11.06 0.10 1.04
C LEU A 93 10.79 -1.12 1.92
N ARG A 94 11.63 -2.16 1.84
CA ARG A 94 11.58 -3.35 2.70
C ARG A 94 11.64 -3.03 4.21
N ASN A 95 12.23 -1.88 4.60
CA ASN A 95 12.37 -1.46 5.99
C ASN A 95 11.12 -0.78 6.55
N MET A 96 10.06 -0.64 5.73
CA MET A 96 8.78 -0.13 6.23
C MET A 96 8.32 -0.91 7.47
N ASN A 97 7.75 -0.21 8.43
CA ASN A 97 7.39 -0.77 9.74
C ASN A 97 6.55 -2.06 9.65
N THR A 98 5.67 -2.16 8.67
CA THR A 98 4.84 -3.34 8.46
C THR A 98 5.58 -4.49 7.76
N LEU A 99 6.64 -4.20 6.99
CA LEU A 99 7.44 -5.20 6.28
C LEU A 99 8.61 -5.73 7.11
N GLN A 100 9.19 -4.90 7.98
CA GLN A 100 10.29 -5.26 8.89
C GLN A 100 11.44 -6.01 8.19
N GLY A 101 11.94 -5.46 7.09
CA GLY A 101 13.02 -6.07 6.30
C GLY A 101 12.57 -7.22 5.40
N GLY A 102 11.25 -7.47 5.31
CA GLY A 102 10.68 -8.59 4.55
C GLY A 102 10.67 -9.91 5.32
N ASP A 103 10.79 -9.87 6.65
CA ASP A 103 10.74 -11.06 7.50
C ASP A 103 9.36 -11.72 7.43
N ILE A 104 9.36 -12.98 7.01
CA ILE A 104 8.16 -13.84 6.93
C ILE A 104 8.17 -14.95 7.97
N THR A 105 9.18 -15.05 8.82
CA THR A 105 9.31 -16.15 9.79
C THR A 105 8.13 -16.22 10.75
N TRP A 106 7.58 -15.08 11.12
CA TRP A 106 6.38 -15.00 11.96
C TRP A 106 5.12 -15.55 11.30
N LEU A 107 5.09 -15.69 9.97
CA LEU A 107 3.97 -16.27 9.23
C LEU A 107 3.99 -17.81 9.25
N ILE A 108 5.16 -18.42 9.44
CA ILE A 108 5.34 -19.88 9.42
C ILE A 108 4.75 -20.48 10.70
N GLY A 109 4.07 -21.61 10.56
CA GLY A 109 3.48 -22.35 11.68
C GLY A 109 2.91 -23.70 11.23
N ASN A 110 2.21 -24.38 12.14
CA ASN A 110 1.69 -25.74 11.88
C ASN A 110 0.81 -25.83 10.63
N ASP A 111 0.10 -24.77 10.30
CA ASP A 111 -0.87 -24.71 9.21
C ASP A 111 -0.37 -23.97 7.97
N ILE A 112 0.80 -23.33 8.03
CA ILE A 112 1.39 -22.53 6.93
C ILE A 112 2.83 -22.97 6.72
N LYS A 113 3.12 -23.44 5.52
CA LYS A 113 4.45 -23.89 5.10
C LYS A 113 5.13 -22.81 4.27
N GLU A 114 6.46 -22.77 4.32
CA GLU A 114 7.28 -21.78 3.64
C GLU A 114 6.97 -21.62 2.14
N HIS A 115 6.76 -22.72 1.42
CA HIS A 115 6.45 -22.68 -0.02
C HIS A 115 5.13 -21.96 -0.36
N GLN A 116 4.23 -21.80 0.63
CA GLN A 116 2.97 -21.06 0.48
C GLN A 116 3.17 -19.54 0.64
N LEU A 117 4.36 -19.12 1.08
CA LEU A 117 4.69 -17.75 1.42
C LEU A 117 5.52 -17.02 0.35
N LEU A 118 5.73 -17.65 -0.81
CA LEU A 118 6.54 -17.04 -1.89
C LEU A 118 6.12 -15.60 -2.23
N GLN A 119 4.80 -15.35 -2.30
CA GLN A 119 4.25 -14.03 -2.63
C GLN A 119 4.33 -13.02 -1.48
N TYR A 120 4.64 -13.48 -0.26
CA TYR A 120 4.77 -12.65 0.93
C TYR A 120 6.24 -12.34 1.27
N SER A 121 7.18 -13.03 0.64
CA SER A 121 8.60 -12.90 0.88
C SER A 121 9.19 -11.78 0.01
N TYR A 122 9.62 -10.70 0.62
CA TYR A 122 10.30 -9.60 -0.09
C TYR A 122 11.65 -10.12 -0.63
N PRO A 123 12.05 -9.77 -1.86
CA PRO A 123 13.37 -10.13 -2.38
C PRO A 123 14.50 -9.64 -1.47
N SER A 124 15.57 -10.42 -1.36
CA SER A 124 16.77 -10.00 -0.65
C SER A 124 17.42 -8.79 -1.33
N GLU A 125 18.26 -8.06 -0.57
CA GLU A 125 19.04 -6.94 -1.14
C GLU A 125 19.89 -7.41 -2.31
N LYS A 126 20.51 -8.58 -2.16
CA LYS A 126 21.33 -9.18 -3.21
C LYS A 126 20.52 -9.50 -4.47
N GLU A 127 19.32 -10.03 -4.36
CA GLU A 127 18.45 -10.29 -5.53
C GLU A 127 18.10 -8.98 -6.27
N ILE A 128 17.83 -7.90 -5.54
CA ILE A 128 17.53 -6.58 -6.11
C ILE A 128 18.78 -5.98 -6.78
N GLU A 129 19.93 -6.08 -6.13
CA GLU A 129 21.22 -5.60 -6.67
C GLU A 129 21.63 -6.38 -7.92
N ASP A 130 21.62 -7.71 -7.87
CA ASP A 130 21.99 -8.58 -8.99
C ASP A 130 21.09 -8.35 -10.21
N ALA A 131 19.82 -8.04 -9.99
CA ALA A 131 18.86 -7.71 -11.03
C ALA A 131 18.92 -6.22 -11.48
N ASN A 132 19.79 -5.41 -10.84
CA ASN A 132 19.93 -3.98 -11.11
C ASN A 132 18.58 -3.22 -11.10
N ILE A 133 17.73 -3.52 -10.13
CA ILE A 133 16.42 -2.90 -9.99
C ILE A 133 16.54 -1.59 -9.23
N LYS A 134 15.90 -0.55 -9.76
CA LYS A 134 15.72 0.74 -9.11
C LYS A 134 14.25 0.93 -8.74
N ILE A 135 13.98 1.19 -7.47
CA ILE A 135 12.67 1.60 -6.97
C ILE A 135 12.69 3.12 -6.77
N THR A 136 11.71 3.82 -7.33
CA THR A 136 11.67 5.28 -7.30
C THR A 136 10.28 5.75 -6.89
N PHE A 137 10.23 6.67 -5.93
CA PHE A 137 8.99 7.31 -5.50
C PHE A 137 8.57 8.43 -6.46
N LEU A 138 7.43 8.24 -7.13
CA LEU A 138 6.91 9.20 -8.11
C LEU A 138 6.58 10.56 -7.47
N GLY A 139 6.04 10.55 -6.25
CA GLY A 139 5.68 11.77 -5.52
C GLY A 139 6.86 12.69 -5.17
N TYR A 140 8.10 12.20 -5.26
CA TYR A 140 9.29 13.05 -5.09
C TYR A 140 9.46 14.06 -6.23
N PHE A 141 9.10 13.66 -7.45
CA PHE A 141 9.22 14.50 -8.66
C PHE A 141 8.01 15.38 -8.90
N TRP A 142 6.92 15.12 -8.21
CA TRP A 142 5.66 15.84 -8.36
C TRP A 142 5.35 16.62 -7.08
N LYS A 143 5.63 17.94 -7.10
CA LYS A 143 5.53 18.80 -5.91
C LYS A 143 4.13 18.86 -5.30
N ASP A 144 3.11 18.81 -6.15
CA ASP A 144 1.71 18.89 -5.74
C ASP A 144 1.08 17.50 -5.52
N TRP A 145 1.92 16.48 -5.31
CA TRP A 145 1.46 15.13 -5.03
C TRP A 145 0.55 15.11 -3.81
N SER A 146 -0.72 14.80 -4.02
CA SER A 146 -1.69 14.61 -2.95
C SER A 146 -2.68 13.50 -3.28
N LEU A 147 -3.15 12.83 -2.25
CA LEU A 147 -4.16 11.79 -2.38
C LEU A 147 -5.47 12.36 -2.96
N ILE A 148 -5.84 13.56 -2.51
CA ILE A 148 -7.05 14.26 -2.95
C ILE A 148 -6.97 14.61 -4.44
N ASP A 149 -5.89 15.22 -4.88
CA ASP A 149 -5.74 15.65 -6.28
C ASP A 149 -5.62 14.45 -7.21
N ASN A 150 -4.86 13.43 -6.79
CA ASN A 150 -4.72 12.18 -7.54
C ASN A 150 -6.07 11.44 -7.65
N GLY A 151 -6.84 11.40 -6.56
CA GLY A 151 -8.19 10.83 -6.54
C GLY A 151 -9.14 11.57 -7.48
N ASN A 152 -9.17 12.90 -7.41
CA ASN A 152 -9.99 13.75 -8.28
C ASN A 152 -9.61 13.57 -9.76
N PHE A 153 -8.31 13.61 -10.06
CA PHE A 153 -7.81 13.40 -11.41
C PHE A 153 -8.24 12.03 -11.97
N SER A 154 -8.10 10.99 -11.16
CA SER A 154 -8.43 9.62 -11.56
C SER A 154 -9.94 9.40 -11.69
N THR A 155 -10.74 10.02 -10.83
CA THR A 155 -12.20 9.96 -10.89
C THR A 155 -12.74 10.57 -12.20
N LEU A 156 -12.16 11.69 -12.64
CA LEU A 156 -12.48 12.29 -13.94
C LEU A 156 -12.11 11.38 -15.13
N ARG A 157 -11.36 10.31 -14.89
CA ARG A 157 -10.91 9.32 -15.87
C ARG A 157 -11.47 7.93 -15.62
N GLY A 158 -12.59 7.87 -14.89
CA GLY A 158 -13.33 6.62 -14.72
C GLY A 158 -12.88 5.77 -13.54
N LEU A 159 -12.11 6.32 -12.58
CA LEU A 159 -11.92 5.63 -11.31
C LEU A 159 -13.28 5.53 -10.61
N ASP A 160 -13.74 4.30 -10.38
CA ASP A 160 -14.93 4.03 -9.57
C ASP A 160 -14.56 4.12 -8.09
N ILE A 161 -15.15 5.11 -7.40
CA ILE A 161 -14.90 5.41 -6.00
C ILE A 161 -16.04 4.88 -5.12
N ARG A 162 -15.81 4.84 -3.81
CA ARG A 162 -16.83 4.49 -2.84
C ARG A 162 -17.92 5.55 -2.80
N THR A 163 -19.18 5.09 -2.77
CA THR A 163 -20.38 5.93 -2.69
C THR A 163 -21.08 5.83 -1.34
N GLU A 164 -20.59 4.99 -0.46
CA GLU A 164 -21.04 4.84 0.90
C GLU A 164 -20.83 6.15 1.68
N LYS A 165 -21.64 6.39 2.69
CA LYS A 165 -21.53 7.62 3.48
C LYS A 165 -20.20 7.65 4.26
N PRO A 166 -19.56 8.83 4.41
CA PRO A 166 -18.27 8.95 5.08
C PRO A 166 -18.18 8.29 6.46
N TRP A 167 -19.25 8.37 7.24
CA TRP A 167 -19.29 7.75 8.58
C TRP A 167 -19.45 6.22 8.57
N GLU A 168 -19.85 5.63 7.44
CA GLU A 168 -19.94 4.17 7.29
C GLU A 168 -18.59 3.54 6.98
N ILE A 169 -17.72 4.28 6.31
CA ILE A 169 -16.42 3.80 5.86
C ILE A 169 -15.22 4.50 6.50
N GLY A 170 -15.45 5.59 7.24
CA GLY A 170 -14.38 6.38 7.86
C GLY A 170 -13.47 7.11 6.85
N ASP A 171 -13.92 7.26 5.60
CA ASP A 171 -13.22 7.96 4.53
C ASP A 171 -14.13 9.05 3.96
N PRO A 172 -13.81 10.35 4.14
CA PRO A 172 -14.66 11.45 3.68
C PRO A 172 -14.77 11.55 2.16
N LEU A 173 -13.82 11.01 1.41
CA LEU A 173 -13.75 11.14 -0.04
C LEU A 173 -14.05 9.83 -0.79
N GLY A 174 -13.98 8.70 -0.11
CA GLY A 174 -14.24 7.39 -0.71
C GLY A 174 -13.25 6.96 -1.80
N ILE A 175 -12.04 7.53 -1.82
CA ILE A 175 -11.04 7.29 -2.85
C ILE A 175 -9.96 6.28 -2.46
N THR A 176 -10.06 5.71 -1.27
CA THR A 176 -9.08 4.74 -0.77
C THR A 176 -9.67 3.35 -0.58
N SER A 177 -8.82 2.33 -0.58
CA SER A 177 -9.21 0.93 -0.32
C SER A 177 -10.38 0.47 -1.20
N LEU A 178 -10.27 0.75 -2.50
CA LEU A 178 -11.36 0.54 -3.46
C LEU A 178 -11.56 -0.94 -3.83
N ASP A 179 -10.52 -1.73 -3.70
CA ASP A 179 -10.45 -3.13 -4.09
C ASP A 179 -10.84 -4.11 -2.97
N GLU A 180 -11.00 -3.60 -1.72
CA GLU A 180 -11.31 -4.46 -0.59
C GLU A 180 -11.88 -3.67 0.61
N ASP A 181 -12.51 -4.36 1.57
CA ASP A 181 -13.17 -3.72 2.73
C ASP A 181 -12.39 -3.90 4.05
N TRP A 182 -11.36 -4.75 4.06
CA TRP A 182 -10.61 -5.08 5.28
C TRP A 182 -9.78 -3.92 5.81
N VAL A 183 -9.23 -3.08 4.92
CA VAL A 183 -8.49 -1.87 5.32
C VAL A 183 -9.42 -0.87 6.01
N THR A 184 -10.64 -0.70 5.51
CA THR A 184 -11.66 0.14 6.16
C THR A 184 -11.88 -0.28 7.61
N LEU A 185 -12.09 -1.57 7.83
CA LEU A 185 -12.24 -2.11 9.19
C LEU A 185 -10.95 -1.99 10.03
N ASN A 186 -9.78 -2.16 9.39
CA ASN A 186 -8.50 -1.96 10.07
C ASN A 186 -8.28 -0.50 10.49
N GLN A 187 -8.76 0.47 9.72
CA GLN A 187 -8.73 1.89 10.08
C GLN A 187 -9.59 2.19 11.32
N MET A 188 -10.74 1.53 11.45
CA MET A 188 -11.53 1.63 12.69
C MET A 188 -10.77 1.09 13.89
N ILE A 189 -10.10 -0.05 13.75
CA ILE A 189 -9.26 -0.63 14.83
C ILE A 189 -8.07 0.29 15.13
N LYS A 190 -7.43 0.87 14.12
CA LYS A 190 -6.38 1.87 14.29
C LYS A 190 -6.87 3.06 15.10
N TYR A 191 -8.08 3.56 14.81
CA TYR A 191 -8.68 4.65 15.57
C TYR A 191 -8.92 4.26 17.05
N LEU A 192 -9.44 3.06 17.31
CA LEU A 192 -9.65 2.56 18.68
C LEU A 192 -8.34 2.39 19.46
N LYS A 193 -7.25 2.04 18.76
CA LYS A 193 -5.92 1.87 19.39
C LYS A 193 -5.20 3.18 19.66
N TYR A 194 -5.29 4.14 18.75
CA TYR A 194 -4.40 5.30 18.70
C TYR A 194 -5.13 6.65 18.71
N GLY A 195 -6.44 6.68 18.54
CA GLY A 195 -7.24 7.90 18.53
C GLY A 195 -7.18 8.72 17.24
N PHE A 196 -6.61 8.19 16.17
CA PHE A 196 -6.58 8.85 14.86
C PHE A 196 -6.86 7.87 13.71
N GLY A 197 -7.35 8.37 12.59
CA GLY A 197 -7.76 7.56 11.45
C GLY A 197 -7.51 8.26 10.11
N ARG A 198 -8.24 7.89 9.07
CA ARG A 198 -8.05 8.37 7.70
C ARG A 198 -8.14 9.89 7.55
N ILE A 199 -9.02 10.56 8.31
CA ILE A 199 -9.13 12.03 8.28
C ILE A 199 -7.81 12.69 8.65
N SER A 200 -7.09 12.14 9.63
CA SER A 200 -5.78 12.67 10.02
C SER A 200 -4.76 12.61 8.88
N ASP A 201 -4.84 11.59 8.03
CA ASP A 201 -3.95 11.43 6.88
C ASP A 201 -4.20 12.56 5.85
N TYR A 202 -5.48 12.87 5.54
CA TYR A 202 -5.86 13.98 4.64
C TYR A 202 -5.46 15.35 5.20
N VAL A 203 -5.76 15.59 6.48
CA VAL A 203 -5.43 16.86 7.15
C VAL A 203 -3.91 17.09 7.16
N ASN A 204 -3.13 16.05 7.46
CA ASN A 204 -1.67 16.15 7.44
C ASN A 204 -1.14 16.51 6.05
N GLU A 205 -1.74 15.94 5.00
CA GLU A 205 -1.36 16.24 3.63
C GLU A 205 -1.70 17.69 3.25
N ASP A 206 -2.90 18.19 3.60
CA ASP A 206 -3.31 19.56 3.36
C ASP A 206 -2.43 20.59 4.10
N VAL A 207 -2.04 20.28 5.35
CA VAL A 207 -1.09 21.11 6.12
C VAL A 207 0.29 21.12 5.43
N ARG A 208 0.78 19.97 4.99
CA ARG A 208 2.06 19.83 4.29
C ARG A 208 2.08 20.64 2.98
N LEU A 209 0.98 20.65 2.26
CA LEU A 209 0.82 21.40 1.01
C LEU A 209 0.50 22.90 1.22
N GLY A 210 0.35 23.34 2.47
CA GLY A 210 0.05 24.73 2.79
C GLY A 210 -1.38 25.15 2.45
N ARG A 211 -2.30 24.22 2.26
CA ARG A 211 -3.73 24.49 1.97
C ARG A 211 -4.48 24.95 3.21
N ILE A 212 -4.12 24.40 4.35
CA ILE A 212 -4.61 24.81 5.67
C ILE A 212 -3.43 24.95 6.63
N THR A 213 -3.63 25.72 7.70
CA THR A 213 -2.70 25.75 8.82
C THR A 213 -2.93 24.55 9.75
N ARG A 214 -1.94 24.23 10.60
CA ARG A 214 -2.09 23.17 11.61
C ARG A 214 -3.31 23.44 12.53
N ASP A 215 -3.50 24.71 12.95
CA ASP A 215 -4.60 25.08 13.85
C ASP A 215 -5.97 24.92 13.18
N GLN A 216 -6.04 25.06 11.85
CA GLN A 216 -7.27 24.80 11.10
C GLN A 216 -7.53 23.29 10.90
N GLY A 217 -6.50 22.47 11.03
CA GLY A 217 -6.59 21.02 10.90
C GLY A 217 -6.94 20.29 12.21
N ILE A 218 -6.99 20.96 13.35
CA ILE A 218 -7.36 20.44 14.66
C ILE A 218 -8.86 20.59 14.87
#